data_da907901c2a5c8cef22c5d27eeb17e46
#
_entry.id   da907901c2a5c8cef22c5d27eeb17e46
#
_cell.length_a   1.000
_cell.length_b   1.000
_cell.length_c   1.000
_cell.angle_alpha   90.00
_cell.angle_beta   90.00
_cell.angle_gamma   90.00
#
_symmetry.space_group_name_H-M   'P 1'
#
loop_
_entity.id
_entity.type
_entity.pdbx_description
1 polymer ?
#
loop_
_entity_poly.entity_id
_entity_poly.type
_entity_poly.pdbx_seq_one_letter_code
_entity_poly.pdbx_strand_id
1 'polypeptide(L)'
;TYKALGHPVMIDYFRMLGITALELMPVAQFASEPRLQRMGLSNYWGYNPLAIFALDTRYASAPEQALNEFRDAVKALHAAGIEVILDVVYNHTAEGNHMGPTLSFKGIDNPTYYRLVAEDPRFYFDYTGTGNSLNVRHPQTLQLIMDSLRYWVTDMHVDGFRFDLASTLARGLHEVDQLSGFFT
;
A
#
# COMPACT_ATOMS: atom_id res chain seq x y z
N THR A 1 -6.73 -14.89 6.21
CA THR A 1 -5.74 -15.30 5.18
C THR A 1 -6.32 -15.12 3.78
N TYR A 2 -5.46 -15.01 2.76
CA TYR A 2 -5.91 -14.91 1.37
C TYR A 2 -6.80 -16.07 0.98
N LYS A 3 -6.41 -17.28 1.34
CA LYS A 3 -7.21 -18.49 1.09
C LYS A 3 -8.61 -18.45 1.73
N ALA A 4 -8.76 -17.79 2.86
CA ALA A 4 -10.04 -17.66 3.52
C ALA A 4 -11.02 -16.75 2.77
N LEU A 5 -10.52 -15.70 2.07
CA LEU A 5 -11.36 -14.78 1.29
C LEU A 5 -12.12 -15.51 0.17
N GLY A 6 -11.46 -16.44 -0.52
CA GLY A 6 -12.07 -17.25 -1.59
C GLY A 6 -12.80 -18.51 -1.10
N HIS A 7 -12.90 -18.72 0.21
CA HIS A 7 -13.55 -19.91 0.75
C HIS A 7 -15.08 -19.85 0.53
N PRO A 8 -15.75 -20.95 0.13
CA PRO A 8 -17.19 -20.95 -0.15
C PRO A 8 -18.05 -20.35 0.98
N VAL A 9 -17.75 -20.68 2.23
CA VAL A 9 -18.46 -20.14 3.41
C VAL A 9 -18.39 -18.60 3.47
N MET A 10 -17.24 -18.00 3.13
CA MET A 10 -17.10 -16.54 3.11
C MET A 10 -17.82 -15.93 1.92
N ILE A 11 -17.77 -16.56 0.76
CA ILE A 11 -18.47 -16.11 -0.45
C ILE A 11 -19.98 -16.15 -0.20
N ASP A 12 -20.51 -17.22 0.37
CA ASP A 12 -21.94 -17.34 0.72
C ASP A 12 -22.35 -16.25 1.73
N TYR A 13 -21.49 -15.96 2.71
CA TYR A 13 -21.72 -14.88 3.66
C TYR A 13 -21.76 -13.51 2.97
N PHE A 14 -20.83 -13.21 2.07
CA PHE A 14 -20.82 -11.97 1.29
C PHE A 14 -22.08 -11.81 0.42
N ARG A 15 -22.51 -12.90 -0.22
CA ARG A 15 -23.77 -12.92 -0.98
C ARG A 15 -24.99 -12.67 -0.09
N MET A 16 -25.01 -13.27 1.10
CA MET A 16 -26.09 -13.06 2.07
C MET A 16 -26.15 -11.59 2.53
N LEU A 17 -24.99 -10.92 2.67
CA LEU A 17 -24.93 -9.50 2.97
C LEU A 17 -25.33 -8.61 1.79
N GLY A 18 -25.38 -9.15 0.57
CA GLY A 18 -25.71 -8.41 -0.64
C GLY A 18 -24.62 -7.43 -1.11
N ILE A 19 -23.36 -7.67 -0.73
CA ILE A 19 -22.24 -6.83 -1.19
C ILE A 19 -21.86 -7.18 -2.62
N THR A 20 -21.45 -6.16 -3.38
CA THR A 20 -20.98 -6.28 -4.77
C THR A 20 -19.49 -5.98 -4.92
N ALA A 21 -18.88 -5.38 -3.93
CA ALA A 21 -17.45 -5.11 -3.88
C ALA A 21 -16.91 -5.37 -2.47
N LEU A 22 -15.67 -5.86 -2.38
CA LEU A 22 -14.95 -6.11 -1.15
C LEU A 22 -13.70 -5.23 -1.13
N GLU A 23 -13.67 -4.24 -0.23
CA GLU A 23 -12.47 -3.45 0.02
C GLU A 23 -11.59 -4.16 1.05
N LEU A 24 -10.35 -4.43 0.67
CA LEU A 24 -9.36 -5.06 1.53
C LEU A 24 -8.44 -4.00 2.13
N MET A 25 -8.24 -4.05 3.46
CA MET A 25 -7.15 -3.31 4.10
C MET A 25 -5.82 -3.66 3.44
N PRO A 26 -4.76 -2.82 3.62
CA PRO A 26 -3.51 -2.99 2.88
C PRO A 26 -2.99 -4.43 2.86
N VAL A 27 -2.83 -4.98 1.67
CA VAL A 27 -2.28 -6.33 1.43
C VAL A 27 -0.80 -6.31 1.06
N ALA A 28 -0.26 -5.12 0.76
CA ALA A 28 1.16 -4.94 0.45
C ALA A 28 2.02 -5.25 1.68
N GLN A 29 3.24 -5.74 1.44
CA GLN A 29 4.19 -6.05 2.51
C GLN A 29 4.46 -4.82 3.37
N PHE A 30 4.28 -4.96 4.68
CA PHE A 30 4.47 -3.88 5.65
C PHE A 30 5.29 -4.31 6.87
N ALA A 31 5.85 -3.34 7.59
CA ALA A 31 6.60 -3.56 8.80
C ALA A 31 5.79 -3.19 10.05
N SER A 32 6.06 -3.86 11.16
CA SER A 32 5.58 -3.40 12.46
C SER A 32 6.51 -2.33 13.02
N GLU A 33 5.93 -1.28 13.57
CA GLU A 33 6.68 -0.18 14.18
C GLU A 33 7.49 -0.66 15.40
N PRO A 34 8.69 -0.13 15.61
CA PRO A 34 9.54 -0.52 16.75
C PRO A 34 8.84 -0.37 18.12
N ARG A 35 7.91 0.59 18.23
CA ARG A 35 7.10 0.77 19.44
C ARG A 35 6.22 -0.45 19.70
N LEU A 36 5.49 -0.92 18.67
CA LEU A 36 4.62 -2.09 18.79
C LEU A 36 5.42 -3.35 19.12
N GLN A 37 6.55 -3.54 18.43
CA GLN A 37 7.43 -4.68 18.67
C GLN A 37 7.93 -4.73 20.12
N ARG A 38 8.33 -3.58 20.69
CA ARG A 38 8.74 -3.50 22.12
C ARG A 38 7.62 -3.84 23.09
N MET A 39 6.35 -3.67 22.67
CA MET A 39 5.17 -4.03 23.45
C MET A 39 4.72 -5.49 23.22
N GLY A 40 5.43 -6.26 22.41
CA GLY A 40 5.01 -7.61 22.01
C GLY A 40 3.80 -7.61 21.06
N LEU A 41 3.52 -6.47 20.42
CA LEU A 41 2.42 -6.30 19.47
C LEU A 41 2.95 -6.24 18.03
N SER A 42 2.06 -6.49 17.08
CA SER A 42 2.33 -6.32 15.65
C SER A 42 1.38 -5.28 15.05
N ASN A 43 1.81 -4.64 13.95
CA ASN A 43 0.92 -3.81 13.16
C ASN A 43 -0.17 -4.71 12.56
N TYR A 44 -1.42 -4.32 12.78
CA TYR A 44 -2.59 -5.08 12.34
C TYR A 44 -3.20 -4.52 11.05
N TRP A 45 -3.14 -3.20 10.86
CA TRP A 45 -3.83 -2.53 9.76
C TRP A 45 -3.06 -2.49 8.44
N GLY A 46 -1.73 -2.57 8.50
CA GLY A 46 -0.90 -2.58 7.29
C GLY A 46 -0.52 -1.21 6.74
N TYR A 47 -0.87 -0.09 7.41
CA TYR A 47 -0.52 1.26 6.95
C TYR A 47 0.92 1.66 7.29
N ASN A 48 1.86 0.76 7.06
CA ASN A 48 3.29 0.99 7.22
C ASN A 48 4.06 0.23 6.13
N PRO A 49 3.88 0.60 4.85
CA PRO A 49 4.31 -0.19 3.71
C PRO A 49 5.83 -0.24 3.58
N LEU A 50 6.31 -1.40 3.12
CA LEU A 50 7.71 -1.64 2.82
C LEU A 50 7.96 -1.94 1.35
N ALA A 51 7.07 -2.70 0.72
CA ALA A 51 7.19 -3.11 -0.68
C ALA A 51 5.83 -3.06 -1.37
N ILE A 52 5.69 -2.14 -2.34
CA ILE A 52 4.40 -1.82 -2.96
C ILE A 52 3.96 -2.78 -4.10
N PHE A 53 4.83 -3.70 -4.49
CA PHE A 53 4.54 -4.76 -5.49
C PHE A 53 4.38 -6.14 -4.86
N ALA A 54 4.67 -6.30 -3.57
CA ALA A 54 4.70 -7.60 -2.93
C ALA A 54 3.54 -7.74 -1.93
N LEU A 55 2.89 -8.89 -1.95
CA LEU A 55 1.92 -9.28 -0.93
C LEU A 55 2.58 -9.54 0.42
N ASP A 56 1.91 -9.17 1.49
CA ASP A 56 2.34 -9.57 2.82
C ASP A 56 2.14 -11.08 3.03
N THR A 57 3.23 -11.78 3.21
CA THR A 57 3.25 -13.25 3.29
C THR A 57 2.63 -13.80 4.57
N ARG A 58 2.41 -12.95 5.60
CA ARG A 58 1.76 -13.35 6.86
C ARG A 58 0.30 -13.73 6.69
N TYR A 59 -0.33 -13.30 5.58
CA TYR A 59 -1.71 -13.63 5.24
C TYR A 59 -1.85 -14.89 4.39
N ALA A 60 -0.74 -15.53 4.00
CA ALA A 60 -0.73 -16.80 3.28
C ALA A 60 -0.64 -18.00 4.23
N SER A 61 -0.97 -19.19 3.72
CA SER A 61 -0.76 -20.45 4.45
C SER A 61 0.72 -20.84 4.54
N ALA A 62 1.50 -20.43 3.52
CA ALA A 62 2.96 -20.47 3.48
C ALA A 62 3.45 -19.27 2.66
N PRO A 63 4.62 -18.68 2.99
CA PRO A 63 5.10 -17.45 2.34
C PRO A 63 5.13 -17.55 0.81
N GLU A 64 5.59 -18.65 0.26
CA GLU A 64 5.69 -18.92 -1.18
C GLU A 64 4.33 -19.08 -1.87
N GLN A 65 3.26 -19.27 -1.14
CA GLN A 65 1.90 -19.42 -1.67
C GLN A 65 1.14 -18.09 -1.76
N ALA A 66 1.66 -17.01 -1.20
CA ALA A 66 0.94 -15.74 -1.08
C ALA A 66 0.35 -15.26 -2.41
N LEU A 67 1.15 -15.29 -3.48
CA LEU A 67 0.74 -14.85 -4.81
C LEU A 67 -0.40 -15.71 -5.38
N ASN A 68 -0.26 -17.02 -5.29
CA ASN A 68 -1.26 -17.95 -5.81
C ASN A 68 -2.56 -17.88 -5.01
N GLU A 69 -2.46 -17.88 -3.68
CA GLU A 69 -3.64 -17.81 -2.80
C GLU A 69 -4.43 -16.51 -3.01
N PHE A 70 -3.73 -15.37 -3.19
CA PHE A 70 -4.40 -14.11 -3.46
C PHE A 70 -5.11 -14.12 -4.81
N ARG A 71 -4.43 -14.57 -5.89
CA ARG A 71 -5.03 -14.70 -7.22
C ARG A 71 -6.23 -15.65 -7.23
N ASP A 72 -6.14 -16.77 -6.53
CA ASP A 72 -7.24 -17.71 -6.41
C ASP A 72 -8.42 -17.11 -5.64
N ALA A 73 -8.16 -16.32 -4.61
CA ALA A 73 -9.20 -15.59 -3.87
C ALA A 73 -9.91 -14.55 -4.76
N VAL A 74 -9.16 -13.72 -5.50
CA VAL A 74 -9.73 -12.75 -6.45
C VAL A 74 -10.57 -13.47 -7.49
N LYS A 75 -10.07 -14.55 -8.09
CA LYS A 75 -10.80 -15.35 -9.06
C LYS A 75 -12.11 -15.92 -8.49
N ALA A 76 -12.09 -16.40 -7.25
CA ALA A 76 -13.28 -16.95 -6.58
C ALA A 76 -14.32 -15.86 -6.28
N LEU A 77 -13.89 -14.67 -5.86
CA LEU A 77 -14.74 -13.49 -5.64
C LEU A 77 -15.38 -13.03 -6.95
N HIS A 78 -14.61 -12.91 -8.03
CA HIS A 78 -15.12 -12.58 -9.36
C HIS A 78 -16.16 -13.59 -9.86
N ALA A 79 -15.90 -14.88 -9.69
CA ALA A 79 -16.87 -15.92 -10.03
C ALA A 79 -18.18 -15.80 -9.23
N ALA A 80 -18.14 -15.13 -8.08
CA ALA A 80 -19.30 -14.82 -7.25
C ALA A 80 -19.97 -13.47 -7.59
N GLY A 81 -19.42 -12.70 -8.54
CA GLY A 81 -19.89 -11.36 -8.91
C GLY A 81 -19.48 -10.28 -7.91
N ILE A 82 -18.37 -10.48 -7.19
CA ILE A 82 -17.86 -9.54 -6.17
C ILE A 82 -16.54 -8.94 -6.67
N GLU A 83 -16.50 -7.63 -6.80
CA GLU A 83 -15.29 -6.86 -7.15
C GLU A 83 -14.33 -6.78 -5.95
N VAL A 84 -13.03 -6.61 -6.25
CA VAL A 84 -11.98 -6.48 -5.23
C VAL A 84 -11.32 -5.11 -5.33
N ILE A 85 -11.42 -4.34 -4.26
CA ILE A 85 -10.80 -3.01 -4.11
C ILE A 85 -9.65 -3.14 -3.11
N LEU A 86 -8.47 -2.61 -3.46
CA LEU A 86 -7.32 -2.56 -2.54
C LEU A 86 -7.19 -1.19 -1.89
N ASP A 87 -7.03 -1.18 -0.57
CA ASP A 87 -6.52 -0.02 0.13
C ASP A 87 -5.01 0.06 -0.06
N VAL A 88 -4.53 1.13 -0.70
CA VAL A 88 -3.13 1.32 -1.08
C VAL A 88 -2.51 2.52 -0.38
N VAL A 89 -1.27 2.32 0.07
CA VAL A 89 -0.51 3.33 0.82
C VAL A 89 0.71 3.75 0.00
N TYR A 90 0.59 4.86 -0.73
CA TYR A 90 1.67 5.43 -1.54
C TYR A 90 2.17 6.78 -1.03
N ASN A 91 1.66 7.22 0.12
CA ASN A 91 2.00 8.53 0.68
C ASN A 91 3.25 8.51 1.56
N HIS A 92 3.61 7.37 2.16
CA HIS A 92 4.77 7.18 3.03
C HIS A 92 5.27 5.74 3.02
N THR A 93 6.37 5.48 3.73
CA THR A 93 6.92 4.11 3.92
C THR A 93 7.27 3.84 5.38
N ALA A 94 7.52 2.55 5.68
CA ALA A 94 7.97 2.07 6.98
C ALA A 94 9.38 2.54 7.38
N GLU A 95 10.10 3.26 6.50
CA GLU A 95 11.44 3.77 6.79
C GLU A 95 11.46 4.96 7.77
N GLY A 96 10.26 5.48 8.14
CA GLY A 96 10.13 6.53 9.15
C GLY A 96 10.91 7.81 8.81
N ASN A 97 11.39 8.52 9.83
CA ASN A 97 12.15 9.76 9.66
C ASN A 97 13.66 9.51 9.46
N HIS A 98 14.48 10.57 9.58
CA HIS A 98 15.94 10.51 9.41
C HIS A 98 16.66 9.56 10.38
N MET A 99 16.03 9.18 11.49
CA MET A 99 16.54 8.18 12.45
C MET A 99 15.97 6.78 12.20
N GLY A 100 15.05 6.65 11.23
CA GLY A 100 14.45 5.36 10.88
C GLY A 100 15.41 4.48 10.07
N PRO A 101 15.06 3.20 9.91
CA PRO A 101 15.92 2.24 9.22
C PRO A 101 16.02 2.54 7.73
N THR A 102 17.09 2.03 7.11
CA THR A 102 17.25 1.98 5.64
C THR A 102 16.87 0.58 5.19
N LEU A 103 15.69 0.44 4.61
CA LEU A 103 15.11 -0.86 4.24
C LEU A 103 14.81 -0.95 2.74
N SER A 104 14.54 0.16 2.10
CA SER A 104 14.00 0.26 0.75
C SER A 104 14.56 1.50 0.04
N PHE A 105 13.72 2.48 -0.24
CA PHE A 105 14.02 3.63 -1.10
C PHE A 105 15.13 4.56 -0.56
N LYS A 106 15.29 4.66 0.77
CA LYS A 106 16.42 5.42 1.36
C LYS A 106 17.77 4.92 0.86
N GLY A 107 17.92 3.59 0.75
CA GLY A 107 19.16 2.97 0.32
C GLY A 107 19.36 2.99 -1.19
N ILE A 108 18.32 3.20 -1.98
CA ILE A 108 18.37 3.23 -3.43
C ILE A 108 18.68 4.63 -3.92
N ASP A 109 17.79 5.59 -3.63
CA ASP A 109 17.94 7.00 -4.01
C ASP A 109 17.03 7.88 -3.15
N ASN A 110 17.48 8.22 -1.96
CA ASN A 110 16.70 8.97 -0.97
C ASN A 110 16.08 10.27 -1.52
N PRO A 111 16.83 11.16 -2.25
CA PRO A 111 16.25 12.41 -2.73
C PRO A 111 15.24 12.25 -3.86
N THR A 112 15.30 11.16 -4.63
CA THR A 112 14.31 10.86 -5.66
C THR A 112 12.98 10.42 -5.05
N TYR A 113 13.04 9.54 -4.07
CA TYR A 113 11.82 8.90 -3.54
C TYR A 113 11.17 9.64 -2.38
N TYR A 114 11.92 10.43 -1.62
CA TYR A 114 11.37 11.16 -0.47
C TYR A 114 11.41 12.67 -0.66
N ARG A 115 10.44 13.35 -0.05
CA ARG A 115 10.40 14.80 0.04
C ARG A 115 11.33 15.26 1.15
N LEU A 116 12.50 15.76 0.78
CA LEU A 116 13.49 16.26 1.72
C LEU A 116 13.30 17.76 1.95
N VAL A 117 13.64 18.22 3.16
CA VAL A 117 13.68 19.64 3.52
C VAL A 117 14.86 20.30 2.80
N ALA A 118 14.61 21.34 2.01
CA ALA A 118 15.64 21.96 1.16
C ALA A 118 16.79 22.56 1.97
N GLU A 119 16.49 23.14 3.13
CA GLU A 119 17.45 23.81 4.01
C GLU A 119 18.35 22.80 4.75
N ASP A 120 17.84 21.61 5.01
CA ASP A 120 18.60 20.50 5.60
C ASP A 120 18.07 19.14 5.09
N PRO A 121 18.69 18.58 4.04
CA PRO A 121 18.24 17.33 3.40
C PRO A 121 18.35 16.07 4.27
N ARG A 122 18.80 16.18 5.51
CA ARG A 122 18.71 15.07 6.48
C ARG A 122 17.28 14.84 6.91
N PHE A 123 16.41 15.85 6.84
CA PHE A 123 15.04 15.79 7.30
C PHE A 123 14.05 15.61 6.15
N TYR A 124 12.92 15.02 6.47
CA TYR A 124 11.83 14.76 5.53
C TYR A 124 10.67 15.71 5.79
N PHE A 125 10.00 16.15 4.73
CA PHE A 125 8.64 16.66 4.88
C PHE A 125 7.74 15.51 5.31
N ASP A 126 7.02 15.71 6.39
CA ASP A 126 6.12 14.72 6.97
C ASP A 126 4.68 15.25 6.98
N TYR A 127 3.96 15.03 5.89
CA TYR A 127 2.54 15.37 5.77
C TYR A 127 1.63 14.26 6.29
N THR A 128 2.19 13.13 6.65
CA THR A 128 1.47 11.91 7.00
C THR A 128 1.42 11.65 8.50
N GLY A 129 2.34 12.25 9.26
CA GLY A 129 2.54 11.98 10.69
C GLY A 129 3.34 10.69 10.96
N THR A 130 3.91 10.06 9.91
CA THR A 130 4.62 8.79 10.01
C THR A 130 6.14 8.92 9.97
N GLY A 131 6.64 10.13 9.67
CA GLY A 131 8.07 10.46 9.63
C GLY A 131 8.62 10.76 8.25
N ASN A 132 7.89 10.42 7.18
CA ASN A 132 8.28 10.75 5.80
C ASN A 132 7.07 10.96 4.89
N SER A 133 7.33 11.53 3.72
CA SER A 133 6.38 11.57 2.61
C SER A 133 7.08 11.22 1.33
N LEU A 134 6.47 10.37 0.50
CA LEU A 134 6.99 10.06 -0.83
C LEU A 134 6.90 11.27 -1.76
N ASN A 135 7.91 11.40 -2.62
CA ASN A 135 8.05 12.52 -3.56
C ASN A 135 7.36 12.21 -4.90
N VAL A 136 6.04 12.16 -4.90
CA VAL A 136 5.22 11.87 -6.10
C VAL A 136 5.36 12.91 -7.21
N ARG A 137 6.02 14.04 -6.94
CA ARG A 137 6.38 15.05 -7.96
C ARG A 137 7.58 14.63 -8.81
N HIS A 138 8.40 13.71 -8.29
CA HIS A 138 9.53 13.19 -9.05
C HIS A 138 9.04 12.14 -10.06
N PRO A 139 9.39 12.27 -11.35
CA PRO A 139 8.87 11.40 -12.39
C PRO A 139 9.08 9.90 -12.12
N GLN A 140 10.24 9.52 -11.58
CA GLN A 140 10.54 8.13 -11.26
C GLN A 140 9.69 7.58 -10.12
N THR A 141 9.41 8.40 -9.09
CA THR A 141 8.51 8.00 -8.01
C THR A 141 7.08 7.83 -8.50
N LEU A 142 6.60 8.78 -9.32
CA LEU A 142 5.29 8.69 -9.94
C LEU A 142 5.20 7.45 -10.85
N GLN A 143 6.22 7.23 -11.70
CA GLN A 143 6.27 6.06 -12.57
C GLN A 143 6.20 4.74 -11.78
N LEU A 144 6.98 4.65 -10.68
CA LEU A 144 6.97 3.47 -9.82
C LEU A 144 5.57 3.18 -9.23
N ILE A 145 4.86 4.23 -8.80
CA ILE A 145 3.50 4.10 -8.27
C ILE A 145 2.54 3.66 -9.37
N MET A 146 2.61 4.28 -10.55
CA MET A 146 1.76 3.91 -11.70
C MET A 146 2.03 2.47 -12.16
N ASP A 147 3.26 2.02 -12.15
CA ASP A 147 3.61 0.63 -12.47
C ASP A 147 3.11 -0.34 -11.41
N SER A 148 3.13 0.04 -10.13
CA SER A 148 2.53 -0.75 -9.06
C SER A 148 1.00 -0.88 -9.23
N LEU A 149 0.30 0.22 -9.50
CA LEU A 149 -1.14 0.19 -9.76
C LEU A 149 -1.47 -0.69 -10.99
N ARG A 150 -0.70 -0.53 -12.07
CA ARG A 150 -0.85 -1.36 -13.27
C ARG A 150 -0.65 -2.85 -12.96
N TYR A 151 0.39 -3.20 -12.21
CA TYR A 151 0.64 -4.58 -11.77
C TYR A 151 -0.55 -5.17 -11.01
N TRP A 152 -1.12 -4.42 -10.04
CA TRP A 152 -2.27 -4.90 -9.28
C TRP A 152 -3.50 -5.14 -10.16
N VAL A 153 -3.71 -4.32 -11.20
CA VAL A 153 -4.82 -4.51 -12.15
C VAL A 153 -4.54 -5.64 -13.14
N THR A 154 -3.37 -5.63 -13.80
CA THR A 154 -3.11 -6.55 -14.94
C THR A 154 -2.71 -7.94 -14.51
N ASP A 155 -1.95 -8.06 -13.41
CA ASP A 155 -1.38 -9.33 -12.95
C ASP A 155 -2.16 -9.94 -11.78
N MET A 156 -2.71 -9.09 -10.91
CA MET A 156 -3.43 -9.51 -9.72
C MET A 156 -4.95 -9.42 -9.90
N HIS A 157 -5.42 -8.78 -10.98
CA HIS A 157 -6.82 -8.65 -11.39
C HIS A 157 -7.73 -7.97 -10.36
N VAL A 158 -7.22 -6.97 -9.61
CA VAL A 158 -8.07 -6.16 -8.77
C VAL A 158 -8.84 -5.13 -9.58
N ASP A 159 -10.02 -4.72 -9.11
CA ASP A 159 -10.97 -3.89 -9.86
C ASP A 159 -10.83 -2.41 -9.54
N GLY A 160 -10.22 -2.08 -8.39
CA GLY A 160 -10.09 -0.68 -7.99
C GLY A 160 -9.19 -0.47 -6.79
N PHE A 161 -9.05 0.81 -6.42
CA PHE A 161 -8.20 1.23 -5.31
C PHE A 161 -8.88 2.27 -4.43
N ARG A 162 -8.66 2.16 -3.13
CA ARG A 162 -8.85 3.22 -2.17
C ARG A 162 -7.47 3.75 -1.78
N PHE A 163 -7.23 5.04 -1.96
CA PHE A 163 -5.94 5.65 -1.66
C PHE A 163 -5.94 6.23 -0.25
N ASP A 164 -5.06 5.70 0.59
CA ASP A 164 -4.82 6.28 1.90
C ASP A 164 -4.18 7.67 1.76
N LEU A 165 -4.66 8.65 2.52
CA LEU A 165 -4.19 10.03 2.53
C LEU A 165 -3.95 10.61 1.11
N ALA A 166 -4.91 10.45 0.20
CA ALA A 166 -4.83 10.90 -1.19
C ALA A 166 -4.45 12.40 -1.32
N SER A 167 -4.86 13.24 -0.37
CA SER A 167 -4.48 14.65 -0.30
C SER A 167 -2.97 14.87 -0.18
N THR A 168 -2.24 13.95 0.42
CA THR A 168 -0.76 14.01 0.49
C THR A 168 -0.13 13.75 -0.87
N LEU A 169 -0.72 12.85 -1.66
CA LEU A 169 -0.29 12.53 -3.03
C LEU A 169 -0.55 13.70 -3.99
N ALA A 170 -1.63 14.44 -3.77
CA ALA A 170 -1.98 15.63 -4.55
C ALA A 170 -1.24 16.91 -4.14
N ARG A 171 -0.44 16.86 -3.07
CA ARG A 171 0.16 18.06 -2.49
C ARG A 171 1.32 18.60 -3.33
N GLY A 172 1.16 19.85 -3.83
CA GLY A 172 2.23 20.68 -4.39
C GLY A 172 3.27 21.09 -3.34
N LEU A 173 3.92 22.24 -3.50
CA LEU A 173 4.90 22.75 -2.51
C LEU A 173 4.23 23.17 -1.19
N HIS A 174 3.08 23.83 -1.28
CA HIS A 174 2.39 24.40 -0.11
C HIS A 174 0.91 24.04 -0.05
N GLU A 175 0.27 23.72 -1.18
CA GLU A 175 -1.17 23.49 -1.29
C GLU A 175 -1.47 22.14 -1.96
N VAL A 176 -2.69 21.66 -1.77
CA VAL A 176 -3.20 20.50 -2.51
C VAL A 176 -3.53 20.94 -3.92
N ASP A 177 -2.87 20.34 -4.90
CA ASP A 177 -3.10 20.59 -6.32
C ASP A 177 -3.99 19.49 -6.91
N GLN A 178 -5.24 19.84 -7.25
CA GLN A 178 -6.19 18.92 -7.89
C GLN A 178 -5.79 18.53 -9.31
N LEU A 179 -4.91 19.32 -9.93
CA LEU A 179 -4.35 19.08 -11.27
C LEU A 179 -2.96 18.46 -11.20
N SER A 180 -2.56 17.92 -10.02
CA SER A 180 -1.26 17.26 -9.90
C SER A 180 -1.17 16.08 -10.87
N GLY A 181 0.03 15.82 -11.41
CA GLY A 181 0.28 14.70 -12.31
C GLY A 181 -0.07 13.32 -11.73
N PHE A 182 -0.44 13.24 -10.45
CA PHE A 182 -0.95 12.03 -9.83
C PHE A 182 -2.42 11.75 -10.20
N PHE A 183 -3.23 12.80 -10.44
CA PHE A 183 -4.66 12.67 -10.77
C PHE A 183 -4.96 12.85 -12.27
N THR A 184 -3.99 13.24 -13.08
CA THR A 184 -4.10 13.40 -14.54
C THR A 184 -3.48 12.24 -15.29
#